data_b3146b72eff302c9ab37f2512ada0f20
#
_entry.id   b3146b72eff302c9ab37f2512ada0f20
#
_cell.length_a   1.000
_cell.length_b   1.000
_cell.length_c   1.000
_cell.angle_alpha   90.00
_cell.angle_beta   90.00
_cell.angle_gamma   90.00
#
_symmetry.space_group_name_H-M   'P 1'
#
loop_
_entity.id
_entity.type
_entity.pdbx_description
1 polymer ?
#
loop_
_entity_poly.entity_id
_entity_poly.type
_entity_poly.pdbx_seq_one_letter_code
_entity_poly.pdbx_strand_id
1 'polypeptide(L)'
;MAVVKKYEHLEEFIHCVDIGIDTNTDLVRWTRPQTNIFRLEMLHAREMAKPGIYLHIEKSNRRTVFIRKEKIVFIIVADDSVQYQLLEAILEVTMKAFFDSYEDLLSGFLTGMTNMFGGFQSLITPLFIKALKENVRWISAHCNVCNANHSVCVKKSFINNAPRYPASIVFKHEGHGLLIYIDGDFKIRGQEVVEITG
;
A
#
# COMPACT_ATOMS: atom_id res chain seq x y z
N MET A 1 -0.58 5.04 -20.79
CA MET A 1 0.51 4.10 -21.17
C MET A 1 1.87 4.43 -20.54
N ALA A 2 2.28 5.70 -20.38
CA ALA A 2 3.60 6.05 -19.79
C ALA A 2 3.80 5.63 -18.31
N VAL A 3 2.75 5.63 -17.52
CA VAL A 3 2.85 5.37 -16.06
C VAL A 3 3.03 3.88 -15.72
N VAL A 4 2.44 2.99 -16.51
CA VAL A 4 2.66 1.55 -16.34
C VAL A 4 4.13 1.21 -16.58
N LYS A 5 4.80 1.92 -17.50
CA LYS A 5 6.24 1.79 -17.74
C LYS A 5 7.09 2.22 -16.54
N LYS A 6 6.68 3.25 -15.78
CA LYS A 6 7.42 3.69 -14.58
C LYS A 6 7.52 2.59 -13.52
N TYR A 7 6.52 1.73 -13.41
CA TYR A 7 6.45 0.67 -12.42
C TYR A 7 6.60 -0.75 -13.03
N GLU A 8 7.22 -0.86 -14.21
CA GLU A 8 7.52 -2.15 -14.84
C GLU A 8 8.39 -3.04 -13.94
N HIS A 9 9.25 -2.38 -13.13
CA HIS A 9 10.11 -2.99 -12.10
C HIS A 9 9.74 -2.44 -10.72
N LEU A 10 8.47 -2.65 -10.32
CA LEU A 10 7.95 -2.11 -9.05
C LEU A 10 8.73 -2.60 -7.83
N GLU A 11 9.32 -3.79 -7.90
CA GLU A 11 10.21 -4.35 -6.87
C GLU A 11 11.44 -3.49 -6.59
N GLU A 12 11.88 -2.65 -7.52
CA GLU A 12 13.00 -1.73 -7.32
C GLU A 12 12.63 -0.55 -6.41
N PHE A 13 11.34 -0.26 -6.26
CA PHE A 13 10.81 0.83 -5.43
C PHE A 13 10.30 0.34 -4.08
N ILE A 14 10.07 -0.97 -3.91
CA ILE A 14 9.62 -1.55 -2.64
C ILE A 14 10.86 -2.00 -1.84
N HIS A 15 10.98 -1.51 -0.62
CA HIS A 15 12.08 -1.87 0.27
C HIS A 15 11.82 -3.15 1.05
N CYS A 16 10.60 -3.27 1.58
CA CYS A 16 10.24 -4.36 2.46
C CYS A 16 8.73 -4.61 2.45
N VAL A 17 8.36 -5.88 2.58
CA VAL A 17 7.01 -6.32 3.00
C VAL A 17 7.18 -7.19 4.23
N ASP A 18 6.49 -6.84 5.30
CA ASP A 18 6.58 -7.51 6.59
C ASP A 18 5.18 -7.94 7.04
N ILE A 19 5.06 -9.20 7.45
CA ILE A 19 3.84 -9.78 7.99
C ILE A 19 4.17 -10.36 9.36
N GLY A 20 3.48 -9.92 10.39
CA GLY A 20 3.77 -10.37 11.75
C GLY A 20 2.58 -10.28 12.69
N ILE A 21 2.71 -10.95 13.83
CA ILE A 21 1.77 -10.88 14.93
C ILE A 21 2.44 -10.07 16.03
N ASP A 22 1.75 -9.06 16.58
CA ASP A 22 2.29 -8.19 17.63
C ASP A 22 3.68 -7.58 17.27
N THR A 23 4.43 -7.12 18.28
CA THR A 23 5.74 -6.48 18.10
C THR A 23 6.88 -7.47 17.94
N ASN A 24 6.72 -8.74 18.29
CA ASN A 24 7.84 -9.68 18.47
C ASN A 24 7.82 -10.88 17.50
N THR A 25 6.72 -11.15 16.82
CA THR A 25 6.56 -12.36 16.01
C THR A 25 6.51 -12.04 14.53
N ASP A 26 7.62 -12.27 13.83
CA ASP A 26 7.69 -12.20 12.38
C ASP A 26 7.18 -13.53 11.78
N LEU A 27 6.21 -13.45 10.88
CA LEU A 27 5.73 -14.60 10.09
C LEU A 27 6.42 -14.67 8.73
N VAL A 28 6.45 -13.55 8.02
CA VAL A 28 7.08 -13.42 6.70
C VAL A 28 7.76 -12.07 6.61
N ARG A 29 8.98 -12.06 6.09
CA ARG A 29 9.67 -10.83 5.74
C ARG A 29 10.33 -10.97 4.37
N TRP A 30 9.86 -10.16 3.44
CA TRP A 30 10.50 -9.97 2.15
C TRP A 30 11.23 -8.63 2.16
N THR A 31 12.47 -8.61 1.69
CA THR A 31 13.27 -7.39 1.57
C THR A 31 13.94 -7.38 0.20
N ARG A 32 14.00 -6.20 -0.41
CA ARG A 32 14.82 -5.99 -1.58
C ARG A 32 16.31 -6.24 -1.21
N PRO A 33 17.11 -6.86 -2.09
CA PRO A 33 18.55 -7.01 -1.86
C PRO A 33 19.20 -5.66 -1.51
N GLN A 34 20.16 -5.66 -0.58
CA GLN A 34 20.91 -4.48 -0.11
C GLN A 34 20.08 -3.42 0.65
N THR A 35 18.85 -3.72 1.03
CA THR A 35 18.04 -2.82 1.85
C THR A 35 18.41 -2.95 3.32
N ASN A 36 18.64 -1.82 3.99
CA ASN A 36 18.75 -1.78 5.44
C ASN A 36 17.40 -2.11 6.07
N ILE A 37 17.41 -2.98 7.09
CA ILE A 37 16.18 -3.37 7.79
C ILE A 37 15.71 -2.22 8.67
N PHE A 38 14.51 -1.70 8.41
CA PHE A 38 13.86 -0.62 9.17
C PHE A 38 13.16 -1.16 10.42
N ARG A 39 13.89 -1.88 11.28
CA ARG A 39 13.31 -2.65 12.39
C ARG A 39 12.48 -1.80 13.36
N LEU A 40 12.97 -0.62 13.72
CA LEU A 40 12.26 0.28 14.63
C LEU A 40 10.98 0.85 14.00
N GLU A 41 11.02 1.17 12.70
CA GLU A 41 9.87 1.68 11.98
C GLU A 41 8.77 0.60 11.85
N MET A 42 9.15 -0.65 11.60
CA MET A 42 8.20 -1.76 11.57
C MET A 42 7.60 -2.07 12.94
N LEU A 43 8.39 -2.02 14.01
CA LEU A 43 7.87 -2.18 15.37
C LEU A 43 6.85 -1.11 15.70
N HIS A 44 7.16 0.14 15.41
CA HIS A 44 6.25 1.27 15.61
C HIS A 44 4.96 1.14 14.78
N ALA A 45 5.08 0.73 13.51
CA ALA A 45 3.92 0.46 12.67
C ALA A 45 3.02 -0.65 13.26
N ARG A 46 3.60 -1.71 13.82
CA ARG A 46 2.84 -2.79 14.46
C ARG A 46 2.08 -2.33 15.70
N GLU A 47 2.70 -1.46 16.53
CA GLU A 47 2.06 -0.88 17.71
C GLU A 47 0.88 0.01 17.33
N MET A 48 1.03 0.82 16.28
CA MET A 48 0.00 1.76 15.82
C MET A 48 -1.11 1.11 15.00
N ALA A 49 -0.89 -0.07 14.43
CA ALA A 49 -1.80 -0.69 13.47
C ALA A 49 -3.20 -0.94 14.05
N LYS A 50 -4.23 -0.46 13.32
CA LYS A 50 -5.65 -0.58 13.71
C LYS A 50 -6.36 -1.59 12.80
N PRO A 51 -7.34 -2.33 13.32
CA PRO A 51 -8.12 -3.27 12.53
C PRO A 51 -8.86 -2.59 11.38
N GLY A 52 -8.64 -3.06 10.16
CA GLY A 52 -9.35 -2.63 8.96
C GLY A 52 -9.04 -1.21 8.46
N ILE A 53 -8.09 -0.51 9.09
CA ILE A 53 -7.73 0.88 8.73
C ILE A 53 -6.29 0.91 8.21
N TYR A 54 -6.09 1.41 6.99
CA TYR A 54 -4.77 1.72 6.47
C TYR A 54 -4.22 2.96 7.17
N LEU A 55 -3.03 2.84 7.72
CA LEU A 55 -2.29 3.95 8.31
C LEU A 55 -1.02 4.19 7.51
N HIS A 56 -0.61 5.45 7.45
CA HIS A 56 0.51 5.92 6.64
C HIS A 56 1.54 6.64 7.52
N ILE A 57 2.82 6.34 7.30
CA ILE A 57 3.94 7.09 7.85
C ILE A 57 4.78 7.57 6.66
N GLU A 58 5.07 8.86 6.61
CA GLU A 58 6.01 9.45 5.66
C GLU A 58 7.25 9.89 6.43
N LYS A 59 8.42 9.42 6.03
CA LYS A 59 9.68 9.72 6.69
C LYS A 59 10.80 9.88 5.68
N SER A 60 11.33 11.11 5.59
CA SER A 60 12.41 11.46 4.64
C SER A 60 12.02 11.13 3.19
N ASN A 61 12.60 10.08 2.62
CA ASN A 61 12.39 9.63 1.24
C ASN A 61 11.63 8.31 1.16
N ARG A 62 10.82 7.98 2.17
CA ARG A 62 10.11 6.70 2.26
C ARG A 62 8.67 6.87 2.70
N ARG A 63 7.86 5.92 2.25
CA ARG A 63 6.47 5.73 2.66
C ARG A 63 6.29 4.36 3.27
N THR A 64 5.68 4.32 4.44
CA THR A 64 5.27 3.09 5.11
C THR A 64 3.76 3.07 5.17
N VAL A 65 3.16 1.99 4.66
CA VAL A 65 1.73 1.73 4.77
C VAL A 65 1.54 0.45 5.55
N PHE A 66 0.59 0.45 6.47
CA PHE A 66 0.33 -0.72 7.30
C PHE A 66 -1.14 -0.82 7.68
N ILE A 67 -1.57 -2.04 7.95
CA ILE A 67 -2.93 -2.38 8.34
C ILE A 67 -2.91 -3.61 9.25
N ARG A 68 -3.85 -3.67 10.19
CA ARG A 68 -4.12 -4.89 10.96
C ARG A 68 -5.37 -5.58 10.41
N LYS A 69 -5.26 -6.88 10.17
CA LYS A 69 -6.39 -7.75 9.93
C LYS A 69 -6.32 -8.89 10.95
N GLU A 70 -7.35 -9.01 11.80
CA GLU A 70 -7.34 -9.90 12.96
C GLU A 70 -6.14 -9.63 13.87
N LYS A 71 -5.32 -10.64 14.13
CA LYS A 71 -4.10 -10.53 14.95
C LYS A 71 -2.84 -10.20 14.13
N ILE A 72 -2.95 -10.17 12.79
CA ILE A 72 -1.82 -10.04 11.88
C ILE A 72 -1.71 -8.60 11.39
N VAL A 73 -0.50 -8.09 11.40
CA VAL A 73 -0.16 -6.77 10.84
C VAL A 73 0.61 -6.98 9.54
N PHE A 74 0.19 -6.28 8.52
CA PHE A 74 0.81 -6.23 7.20
C PHE A 74 1.42 -4.86 7.01
N ILE A 75 2.68 -4.80 6.64
CA ILE A 75 3.45 -3.57 6.48
C ILE A 75 4.15 -3.60 5.13
N ILE A 76 4.15 -2.48 4.43
CA ILE A 76 4.96 -2.26 3.23
C ILE A 76 5.73 -0.96 3.37
N VAL A 77 7.02 -0.99 3.04
CA VAL A 77 7.91 0.16 3.02
C VAL A 77 8.41 0.35 1.59
N ALA A 78 8.28 1.55 1.06
CA ALA A 78 8.66 1.88 -0.31
C ALA A 78 9.28 3.27 -0.41
N ASP A 79 9.85 3.59 -1.58
CA ASP A 79 10.27 4.94 -1.93
C ASP A 79 9.08 5.92 -1.88
N ASP A 80 9.32 7.17 -1.58
CA ASP A 80 8.29 8.24 -1.52
C ASP A 80 7.65 8.54 -2.89
N SER A 81 8.27 8.08 -3.96
CA SER A 81 7.72 8.17 -5.32
C SER A 81 6.56 7.22 -5.59
N VAL A 82 6.35 6.18 -4.73
CA VAL A 82 5.25 5.22 -4.87
C VAL A 82 4.01 5.76 -4.17
N GLN A 83 2.91 5.88 -4.90
CA GLN A 83 1.67 6.45 -4.36
C GLN A 83 1.02 5.54 -3.31
N TYR A 84 0.44 6.12 -2.26
CA TYR A 84 -0.20 5.38 -1.16
C TYR A 84 -1.28 4.40 -1.63
N GLN A 85 -2.11 4.80 -2.59
CA GLN A 85 -3.15 3.94 -3.13
C GLN A 85 -2.61 2.67 -3.81
N LEU A 86 -1.40 2.73 -4.39
CA LEU A 86 -0.72 1.56 -4.94
C LEU A 86 -0.19 0.66 -3.81
N LEU A 87 0.41 1.24 -2.78
CA LEU A 87 0.91 0.49 -1.62
C LEU A 87 -0.23 -0.22 -0.88
N GLU A 88 -1.37 0.46 -0.70
CA GLU A 88 -2.57 -0.16 -0.13
C GLU A 88 -3.11 -1.30 -1.00
N ALA A 89 -3.10 -1.14 -2.34
CA ALA A 89 -3.54 -2.20 -3.25
C ALA A 89 -2.61 -3.43 -3.17
N ILE A 90 -1.30 -3.22 -3.03
CA ILE A 90 -0.33 -4.31 -2.84
C ILE A 90 -0.61 -5.04 -1.52
N LEU A 91 -0.81 -4.31 -0.42
CA LEU A 91 -1.14 -4.92 0.86
C LEU A 91 -2.46 -5.68 0.81
N GLU A 92 -3.48 -5.15 0.14
CA GLU A 92 -4.78 -5.82 -0.03
C GLU A 92 -4.65 -7.17 -0.74
N VAL A 93 -3.90 -7.22 -1.84
CA VAL A 93 -3.64 -8.47 -2.58
C VAL A 93 -2.79 -9.42 -1.75
N THR A 94 -1.79 -8.89 -1.04
CA THR A 94 -0.91 -9.67 -0.16
C THR A 94 -1.69 -10.29 1.00
N MET A 95 -2.54 -9.51 1.67
CA MET A 95 -3.41 -10.01 2.73
C MET A 95 -4.31 -11.13 2.23
N LYS A 96 -4.99 -10.90 1.08
CA LYS A 96 -5.86 -11.92 0.51
C LYS A 96 -5.09 -13.21 0.23
N ALA A 97 -3.97 -13.12 -0.47
CA ALA A 97 -3.15 -14.28 -0.82
C ALA A 97 -2.61 -15.01 0.43
N PHE A 98 -2.23 -14.27 1.48
CA PHE A 98 -1.74 -14.84 2.73
C PHE A 98 -2.83 -15.62 3.45
N PHE A 99 -4.02 -15.04 3.61
CA PHE A 99 -5.14 -15.74 4.25
C PHE A 99 -5.61 -16.93 3.40
N ASP A 100 -5.76 -16.77 2.08
CA ASP A 100 -6.14 -17.88 1.18
C ASP A 100 -5.14 -19.07 1.28
N SER A 101 -3.85 -18.80 1.57
CA SER A 101 -2.80 -19.83 1.67
C SER A 101 -2.72 -20.51 3.04
N TYR A 102 -3.09 -19.81 4.11
CA TYR A 102 -2.78 -20.21 5.48
C TYR A 102 -3.97 -20.15 6.46
N GLU A 103 -5.22 -20.00 5.99
CA GLU A 103 -6.40 -19.86 6.85
C GLU A 103 -6.51 -21.02 7.86
N ASP A 104 -6.34 -22.27 7.40
CA ASP A 104 -6.41 -23.45 8.25
C ASP A 104 -5.30 -23.48 9.31
N LEU A 105 -4.11 -23.01 8.96
CA LEU A 105 -2.97 -22.95 9.87
C LEU A 105 -3.12 -21.85 10.92
N LEU A 106 -3.71 -20.71 10.54
CA LEU A 106 -3.89 -19.56 11.43
C LEU A 106 -4.90 -19.86 12.55
N SER A 107 -5.89 -20.73 12.28
CA SER A 107 -6.89 -21.15 13.28
C SER A 107 -6.29 -21.96 14.42
N GLY A 108 -5.19 -22.68 14.17
CA GLY A 108 -4.46 -23.51 15.16
C GLY A 108 -3.06 -22.98 15.51
N PHE A 109 -2.73 -21.75 15.11
CA PHE A 109 -1.38 -21.20 15.25
C PHE A 109 -0.97 -21.05 16.70
N LEU A 110 0.06 -21.81 17.10
CA LEU A 110 0.77 -21.66 18.38
C LEU A 110 2.05 -20.86 18.16
N THR A 111 2.31 -19.89 19.02
CA THR A 111 3.54 -19.07 19.01
C THR A 111 4.79 -19.99 18.98
N GLY A 112 5.60 -19.88 17.92
CA GLY A 112 6.79 -20.71 17.71
C GLY A 112 6.83 -21.48 16.38
N MET A 113 5.71 -21.54 15.62
CA MET A 113 5.64 -22.23 14.32
C MET A 113 5.85 -21.29 13.13
N THR A 114 6.67 -20.25 13.29
CA THR A 114 6.87 -19.19 12.27
C THR A 114 7.45 -19.70 10.95
N ASN A 115 8.24 -20.78 10.98
CA ASN A 115 8.88 -21.36 9.80
C ASN A 115 7.87 -21.88 8.74
N MET A 116 6.63 -22.13 9.13
CA MET A 116 5.59 -22.63 8.22
C MET A 116 5.19 -21.61 7.15
N PHE A 117 5.43 -20.34 7.39
CA PHE A 117 5.05 -19.24 6.48
C PHE A 117 6.18 -18.83 5.51
N GLY A 118 7.39 -19.40 5.65
CA GLY A 118 8.57 -19.01 4.85
C GLY A 118 8.39 -19.13 3.34
N GLY A 119 7.57 -20.08 2.88
CA GLY A 119 7.25 -20.26 1.46
C GLY A 119 6.52 -19.06 0.83
N PHE A 120 5.80 -18.27 1.62
CA PHE A 120 5.06 -17.11 1.12
C PHE A 120 5.98 -16.00 0.60
N GLN A 121 7.20 -15.92 1.06
CA GLN A 121 8.16 -14.90 0.63
C GLN A 121 8.38 -14.91 -0.89
N SER A 122 8.37 -16.07 -1.52
CA SER A 122 8.52 -16.22 -2.97
C SER A 122 7.33 -15.70 -3.78
N LEU A 123 6.15 -15.59 -3.14
CA LEU A 123 4.92 -15.12 -3.78
C LEU A 123 4.81 -13.59 -3.77
N ILE A 124 5.58 -12.87 -2.94
CA ILE A 124 5.40 -11.43 -2.72
C ILE A 124 5.66 -10.62 -3.99
N THR A 125 6.76 -10.84 -4.69
CA THR A 125 7.07 -10.10 -5.93
C THR A 125 6.00 -10.27 -7.02
N PRO A 126 5.49 -11.47 -7.34
CA PRO A 126 4.34 -11.63 -8.24
C PRO A 126 3.09 -10.86 -7.81
N LEU A 127 2.85 -10.68 -6.51
CA LEU A 127 1.71 -9.92 -6.00
C LEU A 127 1.81 -8.42 -6.30
N PHE A 128 3.00 -7.84 -6.41
CA PHE A 128 3.20 -6.45 -6.84
C PHE A 128 2.64 -6.23 -8.24
N ILE A 129 2.98 -7.12 -9.16
CA ILE A 129 2.51 -7.05 -10.56
C ILE A 129 1.00 -7.26 -10.63
N LYS A 130 0.47 -8.18 -9.84
CA LYS A 130 -0.98 -8.43 -9.75
C LYS A 130 -1.71 -7.18 -9.26
N ALA A 131 -1.25 -6.55 -8.18
CA ALA A 131 -1.83 -5.32 -7.65
C ALA A 131 -1.85 -4.20 -8.70
N LEU A 132 -0.71 -3.99 -9.38
CA LEU A 132 -0.55 -2.96 -10.40
C LEU A 132 -1.50 -3.15 -11.58
N LYS A 133 -1.75 -4.39 -12.02
CA LYS A 133 -2.58 -4.69 -13.20
C LYS A 133 -4.06 -4.79 -12.88
N GLU A 134 -4.40 -5.42 -11.75
CA GLU A 134 -5.77 -5.84 -11.46
C GLU A 134 -6.47 -4.95 -10.42
N ASN A 135 -5.74 -4.39 -9.44
CA ASN A 135 -6.34 -3.76 -8.27
C ASN A 135 -6.32 -2.24 -8.27
N VAL A 136 -5.65 -1.63 -9.25
CA VAL A 136 -5.66 -0.17 -9.39
C VAL A 136 -6.14 0.28 -10.75
N ARG A 137 -6.55 1.56 -10.82
CA ARG A 137 -6.82 2.29 -12.04
C ARG A 137 -6.03 3.60 -12.03
N TRP A 138 -5.44 3.94 -13.14
CA TRP A 138 -4.73 5.20 -13.31
C TRP A 138 -5.65 6.21 -13.97
N ILE A 139 -5.76 7.39 -13.37
CA ILE A 139 -6.50 8.52 -13.90
C ILE A 139 -5.56 9.70 -14.12
N SER A 140 -5.90 10.61 -15.02
CA SER A 140 -5.13 11.83 -15.25
C SER A 140 -5.83 13.01 -14.58
N ALA A 141 -5.13 13.69 -13.67
CA ALA A 141 -5.59 14.91 -13.00
C ALA A 141 -4.69 16.09 -13.40
N HIS A 142 -5.27 17.24 -13.69
CA HIS A 142 -4.54 18.45 -14.06
C HIS A 142 -4.35 19.35 -12.83
N CYS A 143 -3.11 19.73 -12.52
CA CYS A 143 -2.83 20.69 -11.46
C CYS A 143 -2.67 22.09 -12.04
N ASN A 144 -3.53 23.02 -11.63
CA ASN A 144 -3.45 24.43 -12.08
C ASN A 144 -2.28 25.21 -11.49
N VAL A 145 -1.67 24.72 -10.40
CA VAL A 145 -0.53 25.40 -9.75
C VAL A 145 0.77 25.14 -10.51
N CYS A 146 1.10 23.87 -10.78
CA CYS A 146 2.27 23.51 -11.58
C CYS A 146 1.98 23.42 -13.08
N ASN A 147 0.72 23.62 -13.49
CA ASN A 147 0.26 23.54 -14.88
C ASN A 147 0.62 22.22 -15.57
N ALA A 148 0.49 21.10 -14.86
CA ALA A 148 0.89 19.80 -15.33
C ALA A 148 -0.20 18.75 -15.12
N ASN A 149 -0.21 17.73 -16.00
CA ASN A 149 -1.05 16.55 -15.84
C ASN A 149 -0.29 15.49 -15.04
N HIS A 150 -0.92 15.02 -13.97
CA HIS A 150 -0.39 13.97 -13.11
C HIS A 150 -1.17 12.66 -13.29
N SER A 151 -0.44 11.57 -13.30
CA SER A 151 -1.06 10.25 -13.25
C SER A 151 -1.29 9.85 -11.80
N VAL A 152 -2.55 9.70 -11.45
CA VAL A 152 -2.98 9.40 -10.09
C VAL A 152 -3.44 7.95 -10.02
N CYS A 153 -2.85 7.20 -9.10
CA CYS A 153 -3.24 5.84 -8.79
C CYS A 153 -4.48 5.84 -7.92
N VAL A 154 -5.48 5.05 -8.29
CA VAL A 154 -6.72 4.87 -7.53
C VAL A 154 -6.94 3.38 -7.30
N LYS A 155 -6.97 2.97 -6.04
CA LYS A 155 -7.28 1.60 -5.65
C LYS A 155 -8.74 1.29 -6.00
N LYS A 156 -8.99 0.21 -6.75
CA LYS A 156 -10.34 -0.14 -7.20
C LYS A 156 -11.29 -0.40 -6.04
N SER A 157 -10.84 -1.10 -5.01
CA SER A 157 -11.67 -1.38 -3.82
C SER A 157 -12.06 -0.11 -3.07
N PHE A 158 -11.24 0.95 -3.09
CA PHE A 158 -11.59 2.23 -2.49
C PHE A 158 -12.82 2.86 -3.15
N ILE A 159 -12.91 2.83 -4.49
CA ILE A 159 -14.08 3.33 -5.22
C ILE A 159 -15.25 2.36 -5.09
N ASN A 160 -15.04 1.06 -5.33
CA ASN A 160 -16.12 0.08 -5.33
C ASN A 160 -16.84 -0.03 -3.97
N ASN A 161 -16.13 0.22 -2.87
CA ASN A 161 -16.67 0.16 -1.51
C ASN A 161 -17.02 1.54 -0.94
N ALA A 162 -16.96 2.61 -1.75
CA ALA A 162 -17.28 3.95 -1.28
C ALA A 162 -18.76 4.04 -0.85
N PRO A 163 -19.05 4.55 0.36
CA PRO A 163 -20.43 4.63 0.87
C PRO A 163 -21.28 5.65 0.11
N ARG A 164 -20.63 6.56 -0.60
CA ARG A 164 -21.27 7.62 -1.42
C ARG A 164 -20.33 8.13 -2.49
N TYR A 165 -20.86 8.73 -3.52
CA TYR A 165 -20.12 9.39 -4.58
C TYR A 165 -20.44 10.89 -4.64
N PRO A 166 -19.47 11.73 -5.10
CA PRO A 166 -18.11 11.32 -5.43
C PRO A 166 -17.29 10.98 -4.19
N ALA A 167 -16.43 9.95 -4.31
CA ALA A 167 -15.40 9.65 -3.31
C ALA A 167 -14.19 10.59 -3.51
N SER A 168 -13.51 10.97 -2.45
CA SER A 168 -12.38 11.92 -2.52
C SER A 168 -11.06 11.27 -2.15
N ILE A 169 -10.01 11.60 -2.91
CA ILE A 169 -8.63 11.23 -2.61
C ILE A 169 -7.75 12.48 -2.62
N VAL A 170 -6.69 12.47 -1.83
CA VAL A 170 -5.65 13.51 -1.86
C VAL A 170 -4.42 12.93 -2.57
N PHE A 171 -3.98 13.61 -3.61
CA PHE A 171 -2.76 13.32 -4.33
C PHE A 171 -1.72 14.41 -4.06
N LYS A 172 -0.64 14.05 -3.36
CA LYS A 172 0.44 14.94 -2.96
C LYS A 172 1.54 14.96 -4.03
N HIS A 173 1.96 16.15 -4.47
CA HIS A 173 3.06 16.35 -5.41
C HIS A 173 3.67 17.75 -5.24
N GLU A 174 4.95 17.90 -5.47
CA GLU A 174 5.68 19.18 -5.53
C GLU A 174 5.31 20.20 -4.43
N GLY A 175 5.13 19.74 -3.19
CA GLY A 175 4.84 20.60 -2.03
C GLY A 175 3.38 21.03 -1.87
N HIS A 176 2.47 20.59 -2.75
CA HIS A 176 1.03 20.83 -2.62
C HIS A 176 0.24 19.56 -2.93
N GLY A 177 -1.05 19.58 -2.69
CA GLY A 177 -1.95 18.45 -2.93
C GLY A 177 -3.10 18.80 -3.85
N LEU A 178 -3.59 17.78 -4.55
CA LEU A 178 -4.87 17.81 -5.25
C LEU A 178 -5.88 16.97 -4.48
N LEU A 179 -6.96 17.58 -4.05
CA LEU A 179 -8.17 16.87 -3.61
C LEU A 179 -8.99 16.56 -4.86
N ILE A 180 -9.16 15.28 -5.17
CA ILE A 180 -9.79 14.81 -6.41
C ILE A 180 -11.06 14.07 -6.05
N TYR A 181 -12.19 14.46 -6.64
CA TYR A 181 -13.50 13.85 -6.47
C TYR A 181 -13.77 12.87 -7.62
N ILE A 182 -14.03 11.61 -7.31
CA ILE A 182 -14.10 10.50 -8.26
C ILE A 182 -15.46 9.80 -8.13
N ASP A 183 -16.12 9.54 -9.26
CA ASP A 183 -17.36 8.75 -9.29
C ASP A 183 -17.11 7.23 -9.34
N GLY A 184 -18.20 6.44 -9.33
CA GLY A 184 -18.16 4.99 -9.42
C GLY A 184 -17.55 4.44 -10.72
N ASP A 185 -17.50 5.22 -11.79
CA ASP A 185 -16.87 4.88 -13.07
C ASP A 185 -15.40 5.31 -13.17
N PHE A 186 -14.80 5.80 -12.07
CA PHE A 186 -13.45 6.36 -12.00
C PHE A 186 -13.26 7.65 -12.81
N LYS A 187 -14.33 8.42 -13.05
CA LYS A 187 -14.25 9.72 -13.70
C LYS A 187 -14.08 10.81 -12.66
N ILE A 188 -13.21 11.77 -12.94
CA ILE A 188 -13.05 12.97 -12.11
C ILE A 188 -14.28 13.85 -12.28
N ARG A 189 -14.93 14.18 -11.16
CA ARG A 189 -16.11 15.07 -11.09
C ARG A 189 -15.77 16.47 -10.61
N GLY A 190 -14.62 16.63 -9.99
CA GLY A 190 -14.08 17.90 -9.54
C GLY A 190 -12.69 17.70 -8.95
N GLN A 191 -11.95 18.77 -8.83
CA GLN A 191 -10.65 18.79 -8.18
C GLN A 191 -10.35 20.16 -7.60
N GLU A 192 -9.62 20.20 -6.51
CA GLU A 192 -9.22 21.40 -5.80
C GLU A 192 -7.75 21.28 -5.37
N VAL A 193 -7.05 22.42 -5.40
CA VAL A 193 -5.70 22.47 -4.80
C VAL A 193 -5.85 22.66 -3.30
N VAL A 194 -5.14 21.88 -2.52
CA VAL A 194 -5.13 21.96 -1.06
C VAL A 194 -3.71 22.18 -0.56
N GLU A 195 -3.57 23.01 0.47
CA GLU A 195 -2.30 23.16 1.18
C GLU A 195 -2.07 21.93 2.05
N ILE A 196 -0.87 21.38 1.97
CA ILE A 196 -0.46 20.28 2.85
C ILE A 196 0.44 20.88 3.91
N THR A 197 -0.11 21.16 5.08
CA THR A 197 0.65 21.49 6.29
C THR A 197 1.17 20.18 6.89
N GLY A 198 2.47 19.98 6.85
CA GLY A 198 3.17 18.81 7.40
C GLY A 198 3.91 19.14 8.67
#